data_b0de6e07891c14596bde7fba4912f5cc
#
_entry.id   b0de6e07891c14596bde7fba4912f5cc
#
_cell.length_a   1.000
_cell.length_b   1.000
_cell.length_c   1.000
_cell.angle_alpha   90.00
_cell.angle_beta   90.00
_cell.angle_gamma   90.00
#
_symmetry.space_group_name_H-M   'P 1'
#
loop_
_entity.id
_entity.type
_entity.pdbx_description
1 polymer ?
#
loop_
_entity_poly.entity_id
_entity_poly.type
_entity_poly.pdbx_seq_one_letter_code
_entity_poly.pdbx_strand_id
1 'polypeptide(L)'
;ATQQNPSVLPAESLYAIEHDTMDTTFRSMYQGLYAYLSARKERRDLLLSQRPPRFDKSLDSMIFCSEDDFTRIALKAKAAQDYFLLIGPPGTGKTSCALKKMVETFHADKDAQILLLSYTNRAVDEICKSLASIAPAVDFIRVGSELSCDEAYRGHLIENELSSCNRRSEVYERIRNCRIIVGTVAAISGKPELFRLKHFDVAIIDEATQILEPQLLGILCARGEDGKDAIDKFVLIGDHKQLPAVVQQNTEQSAIYDESLLSIGLTNLKDSLFERLYRNCTATVHRSYDMLCRQGRMHPEVALFANRAFYGG
;
A
#
# COMPACT_ATOMS: atom_id res chain seq x y z
N ALA A 1 -21.24 15.34 -4.54
CA ALA A 1 -22.21 16.23 -5.15
C ALA A 1 -21.60 16.83 -6.40
N THR A 2 -22.01 16.36 -7.54
CA THR A 2 -21.79 17.13 -8.77
C THR A 2 -22.43 18.50 -8.54
N GLN A 3 -21.63 19.56 -8.46
CA GLN A 3 -22.12 20.92 -8.53
C GLN A 3 -22.72 21.11 -9.93
N GLN A 4 -23.93 20.63 -10.11
CA GLN A 4 -24.70 21.01 -11.25
C GLN A 4 -25.10 22.48 -11.03
N ASN A 5 -24.77 23.29 -12.01
CA ASN A 5 -25.13 24.68 -11.99
C ASN A 5 -26.67 24.79 -11.77
N PRO A 6 -27.15 25.46 -10.70
CA PRO A 6 -28.59 25.53 -10.39
C PRO A 6 -29.47 26.04 -11.56
N SER A 7 -28.87 26.78 -12.50
CA SER A 7 -29.55 27.26 -13.71
C SER A 7 -29.89 26.16 -14.74
N VAL A 8 -29.42 24.91 -14.53
CA VAL A 8 -29.65 23.79 -15.46
C VAL A 8 -30.76 22.85 -14.96
N LEU A 9 -31.29 23.06 -13.76
CA LEU A 9 -32.34 22.21 -13.19
C LEU A 9 -33.72 22.69 -13.71
N PRO A 10 -34.51 21.80 -14.37
CA PRO A 10 -35.85 22.16 -14.82
C PRO A 10 -36.77 22.53 -13.64
N ALA A 11 -37.45 23.68 -13.75
CA ALA A 11 -38.27 24.22 -12.65
C ALA A 11 -39.48 23.33 -12.27
N GLU A 12 -39.90 22.45 -13.18
CA GLU A 12 -41.08 21.58 -13.01
C GLU A 12 -40.74 20.17 -12.52
N SER A 13 -39.47 19.86 -12.21
CA SER A 13 -39.05 18.55 -11.76
C SER A 13 -39.11 18.45 -10.24
N LEU A 14 -39.53 17.29 -9.74
CA LEU A 14 -39.44 16.95 -8.31
C LEU A 14 -37.99 16.51 -8.01
N TYR A 15 -37.37 17.17 -7.05
CA TYR A 15 -36.03 16.84 -6.58
C TYR A 15 -36.09 16.24 -5.18
N ALA A 16 -35.36 15.15 -4.95
CA ALA A 16 -35.11 14.62 -3.63
C ALA A 16 -33.75 15.13 -3.13
N ILE A 17 -33.71 15.59 -1.89
CA ILE A 17 -32.43 15.85 -1.20
C ILE A 17 -32.10 14.55 -0.49
N GLU A 18 -31.12 13.83 -1.01
CA GLU A 18 -30.54 12.68 -0.32
C GLU A 18 -29.34 13.15 0.50
N HIS A 19 -29.20 12.55 1.68
CA HIS A 19 -27.99 12.74 2.49
C HIS A 19 -26.84 12.07 1.74
N ASP A 20 -26.03 12.88 1.02
CA ASP A 20 -24.83 12.38 0.39
C ASP A 20 -23.86 11.93 1.49
N THR A 21 -23.47 10.68 1.45
CA THR A 21 -22.33 10.21 2.25
C THR A 21 -21.13 11.03 1.81
N MET A 22 -20.58 11.83 2.71
CA MET A 22 -19.42 12.68 2.43
C MET A 22 -18.40 11.88 1.62
N ASP A 23 -18.09 12.34 0.42
CA ASP A 23 -17.09 11.71 -0.43
C ASP A 23 -15.69 11.89 0.17
N THR A 24 -15.39 11.04 1.13
CA THR A 24 -14.10 11.05 1.83
C THR A 24 -12.94 10.66 0.90
N THR A 25 -13.24 10.01 -0.22
CA THR A 25 -12.24 9.54 -1.18
C THR A 25 -11.58 10.71 -1.90
N PHE A 26 -12.34 11.64 -2.45
CA PHE A 26 -11.77 12.82 -3.10
C PHE A 26 -11.00 13.69 -2.11
N ARG A 27 -11.54 13.87 -0.91
CA ARG A 27 -10.84 14.62 0.14
C ARG A 27 -9.47 14.00 0.45
N SER A 28 -9.40 12.68 0.59
CA SER A 28 -8.13 11.98 0.86
C SER A 28 -7.13 12.11 -0.30
N MET A 29 -7.61 12.10 -1.55
CA MET A 29 -6.76 12.31 -2.73
C MET A 29 -6.19 13.73 -2.78
N TYR A 30 -7.00 14.77 -2.54
CA TYR A 30 -6.52 16.16 -2.47
C TYR A 30 -5.51 16.35 -1.32
N GLN A 31 -5.77 15.76 -0.16
CA GLN A 31 -4.82 15.76 0.96
C GLN A 31 -3.52 15.05 0.60
N GLY A 32 -3.60 13.94 -0.15
CA GLY A 32 -2.44 13.23 -0.66
C GLY A 32 -1.58 14.06 -1.59
N LEU A 33 -2.20 14.74 -2.55
CA LEU A 33 -1.50 15.67 -3.45
C LEU A 33 -0.85 16.84 -2.69
N TYR A 34 -1.55 17.41 -1.70
CA TYR A 34 -0.99 18.47 -0.87
C TYR A 34 0.20 17.96 -0.03
N ALA A 35 0.08 16.78 0.57
CA ALA A 35 1.17 16.16 1.32
C ALA A 35 2.41 15.95 0.43
N TYR A 36 2.19 15.48 -0.81
CA TYR A 36 3.25 15.32 -1.79
C TYR A 36 3.93 16.65 -2.15
N LEU A 37 3.16 17.71 -2.45
CA LEU A 37 3.72 19.04 -2.74
C LEU A 37 4.56 19.59 -1.58
N SER A 38 4.16 19.27 -0.35
CA SER A 38 4.84 19.68 0.87
C SER A 38 5.98 18.75 1.29
N ALA A 39 6.13 17.58 0.65
CA ALA A 39 7.16 16.60 1.00
C ALA A 39 8.57 17.10 0.72
N ARG A 40 9.58 16.47 1.34
CA ARG A 40 10.99 16.80 1.09
C ARG A 40 11.34 16.50 -0.38
N LYS A 41 12.28 17.26 -0.91
CA LYS A 41 12.70 17.13 -2.31
C LYS A 41 13.13 15.70 -2.65
N GLU A 42 13.91 15.05 -1.79
CA GLU A 42 14.37 13.68 -2.02
C GLU A 42 13.21 12.67 -2.15
N ARG A 43 12.14 12.86 -1.37
CA ARG A 43 10.94 12.01 -1.44
C ARG A 43 10.17 12.27 -2.73
N ARG A 44 10.02 13.53 -3.12
CA ARG A 44 9.36 13.89 -4.39
C ARG A 44 10.12 13.38 -5.61
N ASP A 45 11.44 13.59 -5.65
CA ASP A 45 12.31 13.13 -6.73
C ASP A 45 12.27 11.60 -6.86
N LEU A 46 12.20 10.86 -5.72
CA LEU A 46 12.04 9.42 -5.70
C LEU A 46 10.70 8.99 -6.33
N LEU A 47 9.61 9.57 -5.83
CA LEU A 47 8.25 9.22 -6.29
C LEU A 47 8.04 9.59 -7.77
N LEU A 48 8.66 10.68 -8.28
CA LEU A 48 8.63 11.04 -9.70
C LEU A 48 9.68 10.28 -10.55
N SER A 49 10.41 9.33 -9.96
CA SER A 49 11.52 8.62 -10.65
C SER A 49 12.61 9.56 -11.22
N GLN A 50 12.74 10.77 -10.66
CA GLN A 50 13.81 11.73 -11.00
C GLN A 50 15.14 11.37 -10.33
N ARG A 51 15.12 10.47 -9.35
CA ARG A 51 16.30 9.78 -8.84
C ARG A 51 16.03 8.27 -8.76
N PRO A 52 17.05 7.43 -8.97
CA PRO A 52 16.92 5.99 -8.81
C PRO A 52 16.76 5.63 -7.32
N PRO A 53 16.02 4.54 -7.00
CA PRO A 53 15.99 3.99 -5.65
C PRO A 53 17.36 3.42 -5.26
N ARG A 54 17.72 3.55 -3.99
CA ARG A 54 18.95 3.05 -3.40
C ARG A 54 18.79 1.61 -2.96
N PHE A 55 19.90 0.90 -2.93
CA PHE A 55 19.93 -0.50 -2.56
C PHE A 55 21.17 -0.81 -1.70
N ASP A 56 21.00 -1.54 -0.61
CA ASP A 56 22.08 -2.01 0.24
C ASP A 56 22.69 -3.28 -0.36
N LYS A 57 23.98 -3.21 -0.71
CA LYS A 57 24.73 -4.33 -1.28
C LYS A 57 25.25 -5.32 -0.22
N SER A 58 25.18 -4.99 1.06
CA SER A 58 25.67 -5.86 2.13
C SER A 58 24.92 -7.19 2.21
N LEU A 59 23.66 -7.21 1.75
CA LEU A 59 22.80 -8.39 1.73
C LEU A 59 22.93 -9.23 0.44
N ASP A 60 23.74 -8.83 -0.53
CA ASP A 60 23.82 -9.51 -1.84
C ASP A 60 24.22 -11.00 -1.71
N SER A 61 25.15 -11.32 -0.83
CA SER A 61 25.57 -12.71 -0.61
C SER A 61 24.43 -13.57 -0.03
N MET A 62 23.66 -13.04 0.90
CA MET A 62 22.52 -13.73 1.50
C MET A 62 21.39 -13.93 0.48
N ILE A 63 21.13 -12.91 -0.35
CA ILE A 63 20.14 -12.97 -1.44
C ILE A 63 20.54 -14.07 -2.44
N PHE A 64 21.81 -14.10 -2.82
CA PHE A 64 22.31 -15.08 -3.79
C PHE A 64 22.29 -16.53 -3.26
N CYS A 65 22.62 -16.73 -1.99
CA CYS A 65 22.65 -18.06 -1.35
C CYS A 65 21.25 -18.57 -0.93
N SER A 66 20.20 -17.77 -1.05
CA SER A 66 18.86 -18.17 -0.64
C SER A 66 18.21 -19.11 -1.67
N GLU A 67 17.89 -20.35 -1.25
CA GLU A 67 17.21 -21.36 -2.07
C GLU A 67 15.69 -21.13 -2.11
N ASP A 68 15.12 -20.52 -1.07
CA ASP A 68 13.68 -20.26 -1.00
C ASP A 68 13.34 -18.91 -1.64
N ASP A 69 12.44 -18.93 -2.64
CA ASP A 69 12.02 -17.74 -3.37
C ASP A 69 11.44 -16.65 -2.47
N PHE A 70 10.65 -17.02 -1.45
CA PHE A 70 10.04 -16.03 -0.55
C PHE A 70 11.08 -15.40 0.37
N THR A 71 12.06 -16.17 0.86
CA THR A 71 13.18 -15.66 1.64
C THR A 71 14.05 -14.74 0.80
N ARG A 72 14.36 -15.13 -0.45
CA ARG A 72 15.12 -14.28 -1.39
C ARG A 72 14.43 -12.94 -1.64
N ILE A 73 13.11 -12.96 -1.89
CA ILE A 73 12.30 -11.76 -2.12
C ILE A 73 12.25 -10.89 -0.86
N ALA A 74 12.07 -11.47 0.33
CA ALA A 74 12.07 -10.73 1.59
C ALA A 74 13.42 -10.05 1.86
N LEU A 75 14.54 -10.72 1.56
CA LEU A 75 15.87 -10.14 1.66
C LEU A 75 16.08 -9.01 0.64
N LYS A 76 15.59 -9.14 -0.60
CA LYS A 76 15.60 -8.05 -1.58
C LYS A 76 14.80 -6.83 -1.11
N ALA A 77 13.60 -7.06 -0.56
CA ALA A 77 12.79 -5.99 0.04
C ALA A 77 13.50 -5.34 1.24
N LYS A 78 14.23 -6.12 2.05
CA LYS A 78 15.04 -5.60 3.15
C LYS A 78 16.22 -4.78 2.65
N ALA A 79 16.91 -5.22 1.60
CA ALA A 79 18.04 -4.54 0.98
C ALA A 79 17.63 -3.25 0.26
N ALA A 80 16.42 -3.14 -0.25
CA ALA A 80 15.90 -1.89 -0.81
C ALA A 80 15.83 -0.81 0.27
N GLN A 81 16.43 0.36 0.02
CA GLN A 81 16.48 1.46 0.99
C GLN A 81 15.35 2.48 0.80
N ASP A 82 14.78 2.56 -0.39
CA ASP A 82 13.73 3.51 -0.72
C ASP A 82 12.39 2.80 -0.99
N TYR A 83 12.35 1.91 -1.97
CA TYR A 83 11.17 1.09 -2.24
C TYR A 83 11.51 -0.24 -2.92
N PHE A 84 10.57 -1.18 -2.81
CA PHE A 84 10.61 -2.47 -3.51
C PHE A 84 9.24 -2.80 -4.09
N LEU A 85 9.21 -3.34 -5.32
CA LEU A 85 7.98 -3.75 -6.00
C LEU A 85 7.95 -5.27 -6.12
N LEU A 86 6.86 -5.89 -5.67
CA LEU A 86 6.66 -7.33 -5.86
C LEU A 86 5.48 -7.57 -6.79
N ILE A 87 5.78 -8.15 -7.95
CA ILE A 87 4.75 -8.63 -8.88
C ILE A 87 4.34 -10.03 -8.44
N GLY A 88 3.06 -10.22 -8.18
CA GLY A 88 2.53 -11.52 -7.78
C GLY A 88 1.31 -11.90 -8.59
N PRO A 89 1.46 -12.72 -9.64
CA PRO A 89 0.33 -13.32 -10.36
C PRO A 89 -0.66 -14.02 -9.44
N PRO A 90 -1.88 -14.33 -9.92
CA PRO A 90 -2.89 -15.00 -9.11
C PRO A 90 -2.39 -16.34 -8.56
N GLY A 91 -2.63 -16.59 -7.27
CA GLY A 91 -2.28 -17.88 -6.65
C GLY A 91 -0.81 -18.10 -6.32
N THR A 92 0.05 -17.09 -6.46
CA THR A 92 1.49 -17.19 -6.17
C THR A 92 1.87 -16.98 -4.70
N GLY A 93 0.89 -16.75 -3.80
CA GLY A 93 1.16 -16.60 -2.37
C GLY A 93 1.65 -15.20 -1.96
N LYS A 94 1.21 -14.14 -2.67
CA LYS A 94 1.53 -12.73 -2.33
C LYS A 94 1.38 -12.43 -0.83
N THR A 95 0.17 -12.60 -0.32
CA THR A 95 -0.19 -12.25 1.07
C THR A 95 0.20 -13.35 2.05
N SER A 96 -0.16 -14.61 1.74
CA SER A 96 0.01 -15.73 2.66
C SER A 96 1.46 -16.20 2.85
N CYS A 97 2.34 -15.96 1.88
CA CYS A 97 3.72 -16.40 1.91
C CYS A 97 4.70 -15.23 1.80
N ALA A 98 4.65 -14.44 0.72
CA ALA A 98 5.65 -13.41 0.49
C ALA A 98 5.54 -12.25 1.52
N LEU A 99 4.33 -11.69 1.72
CA LEU A 99 4.12 -10.64 2.73
C LEU A 99 4.46 -11.16 4.12
N LYS A 100 3.98 -12.36 4.49
CA LYS A 100 4.32 -12.99 5.76
C LYS A 100 5.83 -13.08 5.96
N LYS A 101 6.56 -13.58 4.96
CA LYS A 101 8.03 -13.73 5.03
C LYS A 101 8.75 -12.38 5.12
N MET A 102 8.25 -11.35 4.45
CA MET A 102 8.75 -9.98 4.61
C MET A 102 8.55 -9.48 6.05
N VAL A 103 7.35 -9.67 6.61
CA VAL A 103 7.09 -9.27 8.00
C VAL A 103 8.02 -10.01 8.96
N GLU A 104 8.19 -11.33 8.84
CA GLU A 104 9.16 -12.10 9.66
C GLU A 104 10.56 -11.51 9.53
N THR A 105 11.01 -11.18 8.32
CA THR A 105 12.35 -10.66 8.03
C THR A 105 12.59 -9.27 8.61
N PHE A 106 11.60 -8.37 8.54
CA PHE A 106 11.69 -7.04 9.16
C PHE A 106 11.53 -7.11 10.67
N HIS A 107 10.56 -7.91 11.16
CA HIS A 107 10.28 -8.06 12.58
C HIS A 107 11.42 -8.72 13.37
N ALA A 108 12.34 -9.44 12.70
CA ALA A 108 13.56 -9.98 13.31
C ALA A 108 14.46 -8.85 13.86
N ASP A 109 14.40 -7.65 13.31
CA ASP A 109 15.06 -6.49 13.88
C ASP A 109 14.18 -5.99 15.04
N LYS A 110 14.73 -5.95 16.26
CA LYS A 110 13.97 -5.74 17.51
C LYS A 110 13.19 -4.43 17.58
N ASP A 111 13.69 -3.39 16.91
CA ASP A 111 13.12 -2.05 16.95
C ASP A 111 12.28 -1.71 15.70
N ALA A 112 12.27 -2.59 14.71
CA ALA A 112 11.59 -2.33 13.44
C ALA A 112 10.08 -2.10 13.62
N GLN A 113 9.59 -1.01 13.05
CA GLN A 113 8.21 -0.56 13.06
C GLN A 113 7.59 -0.76 11.67
N ILE A 114 6.52 -1.53 11.60
CA ILE A 114 5.96 -2.01 10.34
C ILE A 114 4.52 -1.50 10.18
N LEU A 115 4.23 -0.89 9.05
CA LEU A 115 2.88 -0.50 8.65
C LEU A 115 2.41 -1.43 7.52
N LEU A 116 1.30 -2.14 7.72
CA LEU A 116 0.72 -3.04 6.73
C LEU A 116 -0.59 -2.47 6.21
N LEU A 117 -0.70 -2.33 4.92
CA LEU A 117 -1.84 -1.70 4.27
C LEU A 117 -2.40 -2.57 3.16
N SER A 118 -3.71 -2.44 2.93
CA SER A 118 -4.35 -2.95 1.72
C SER A 118 -5.51 -2.05 1.30
N TYR A 119 -6.08 -2.33 0.12
CA TYR A 119 -7.21 -1.57 -0.40
C TYR A 119 -8.52 -1.89 0.30
N THR A 120 -8.80 -3.17 0.57
CA THR A 120 -10.08 -3.64 1.13
C THR A 120 -9.93 -4.21 2.54
N ASN A 121 -11.02 -4.15 3.33
CA ASN A 121 -11.05 -4.77 4.66
C ASN A 121 -10.82 -6.29 4.60
N ARG A 122 -11.36 -6.97 3.57
CA ARG A 122 -11.12 -8.40 3.37
C ARG A 122 -9.63 -8.72 3.16
N ALA A 123 -8.93 -7.91 2.38
CA ALA A 123 -7.49 -8.11 2.21
C ALA A 123 -6.71 -7.81 3.51
N VAL A 124 -7.17 -6.83 4.31
CA VAL A 124 -6.64 -6.60 5.66
C VAL A 124 -6.87 -7.80 6.57
N ASP A 125 -8.04 -8.47 6.50
CA ASP A 125 -8.30 -9.70 7.27
C ASP A 125 -7.35 -10.84 6.85
N GLU A 126 -7.05 -10.99 5.57
CA GLU A 126 -6.05 -11.96 5.08
C GLU A 126 -4.62 -11.63 5.58
N ILE A 127 -4.27 -10.34 5.68
CA ILE A 127 -3.02 -9.91 6.32
C ILE A 127 -3.02 -10.31 7.81
N CYS A 128 -4.09 -10.00 8.55
CA CYS A 128 -4.22 -10.39 9.96
C CYS A 128 -4.10 -11.91 10.15
N LYS A 129 -4.72 -12.70 9.27
CA LYS A 129 -4.60 -14.17 9.25
C LYS A 129 -3.14 -14.62 9.04
N SER A 130 -2.43 -13.96 8.14
CA SER A 130 -1.02 -14.25 7.90
C SER A 130 -0.17 -13.93 9.13
N LEU A 131 -0.41 -12.79 9.80
CA LEU A 131 0.26 -12.40 11.04
C LEU A 131 0.00 -13.40 12.18
N ALA A 132 -1.26 -13.80 12.38
CA ALA A 132 -1.64 -14.78 13.41
C ALA A 132 -0.97 -16.14 13.21
N SER A 133 -0.50 -16.45 12.00
CA SER A 133 0.22 -17.69 11.69
C SER A 133 1.74 -17.61 11.90
N ILE A 134 2.28 -16.46 12.29
CA ILE A 134 3.72 -16.28 12.60
C ILE A 134 4.02 -16.85 13.99
N ALA A 135 5.09 -17.60 14.10
CA ALA A 135 5.57 -18.15 15.36
C ALA A 135 7.02 -17.67 15.64
N PRO A 136 7.30 -17.12 16.82
CA PRO A 136 6.37 -16.84 17.94
C PRO A 136 5.33 -15.77 17.55
N ALA A 137 4.20 -15.75 18.27
CA ALA A 137 3.10 -14.84 18.00
C ALA A 137 3.57 -13.37 17.97
N VAL A 138 3.15 -12.63 16.96
CA VAL A 138 3.44 -11.21 16.82
C VAL A 138 2.25 -10.37 17.29
N ASP A 139 2.56 -9.29 18.01
CA ASP A 139 1.55 -8.31 18.44
C ASP A 139 1.29 -7.30 17.33
N PHE A 140 0.02 -7.00 17.06
CA PHE A 140 -0.39 -6.02 16.06
C PHE A 140 -1.68 -5.29 16.45
N ILE A 141 -1.81 -4.04 16.02
CA ILE A 141 -3.03 -3.24 16.15
C ILE A 141 -3.66 -3.10 14.77
N ARG A 142 -4.97 -3.38 14.68
CA ARG A 142 -5.77 -3.16 13.49
C ARG A 142 -6.51 -1.83 13.57
N VAL A 143 -6.35 -1.00 12.55
CA VAL A 143 -7.09 0.26 12.37
C VAL A 143 -8.24 0.01 11.40
N GLY A 144 -9.47 0.20 11.86
CA GLY A 144 -10.68 -0.05 11.06
C GLY A 144 -11.93 -0.04 11.91
N SER A 145 -13.09 -0.33 11.29
CA SER A 145 -14.38 -0.41 11.97
C SER A 145 -14.69 -1.86 12.34
N GLU A 146 -15.34 -2.07 13.46
CA GLU A 146 -15.82 -3.39 13.91
C GLU A 146 -16.75 -4.04 12.89
N LEU A 147 -17.62 -3.26 12.24
CA LEU A 147 -18.58 -3.74 11.25
C LEU A 147 -17.90 -4.32 9.99
N SER A 148 -16.68 -3.91 9.70
CA SER A 148 -15.92 -4.33 8.52
C SER A 148 -14.73 -5.24 8.85
N CYS A 149 -14.65 -5.71 10.10
CA CYS A 149 -13.60 -6.57 10.62
C CYS A 149 -14.11 -7.98 10.84
N ASP A 150 -13.35 -8.99 10.42
CA ASP A 150 -13.61 -10.39 10.77
C ASP A 150 -13.60 -10.55 12.30
N GLU A 151 -14.55 -11.36 12.82
CA GLU A 151 -14.70 -11.58 14.27
C GLU A 151 -13.42 -12.06 14.94
N ALA A 152 -12.65 -12.88 14.25
CA ALA A 152 -11.38 -13.42 14.75
C ALA A 152 -10.34 -12.33 15.09
N TYR A 153 -10.46 -11.14 14.47
CA TYR A 153 -9.47 -10.05 14.62
C TYR A 153 -10.04 -8.82 15.31
N ARG A 154 -11.29 -8.84 15.77
CA ARG A 154 -11.90 -7.71 16.50
C ARG A 154 -11.14 -7.35 17.77
N GLY A 155 -10.54 -8.33 18.45
CA GLY A 155 -9.71 -8.09 19.62
C GLY A 155 -8.51 -7.18 19.35
N HIS A 156 -7.97 -7.17 18.12
CA HIS A 156 -6.85 -6.33 17.69
C HIS A 156 -7.27 -4.94 17.19
N LEU A 157 -8.59 -4.62 17.15
CA LEU A 157 -9.03 -3.28 16.77
C LEU A 157 -8.49 -2.24 17.75
N ILE A 158 -8.06 -1.10 17.22
CA ILE A 158 -7.45 -0.03 18.02
C ILE A 158 -8.36 0.41 19.17
N GLU A 159 -9.68 0.46 18.95
CA GLU A 159 -10.66 0.80 19.97
C GLU A 159 -10.69 -0.24 21.12
N ASN A 160 -10.58 -1.52 20.79
CA ASN A 160 -10.57 -2.61 21.77
C ASN A 160 -9.22 -2.69 22.51
N GLU A 161 -8.12 -2.55 21.78
CA GLU A 161 -6.75 -2.51 22.34
C GLU A 161 -6.56 -1.33 23.31
N LEU A 162 -7.24 -0.21 23.07
CA LEU A 162 -7.17 0.99 23.90
C LEU A 162 -8.27 1.04 24.97
N SER A 163 -9.20 0.09 25.00
CA SER A 163 -10.34 0.09 25.93
C SER A 163 -9.93 0.03 27.42
N SER A 164 -8.79 -0.58 27.71
CA SER A 164 -8.23 -0.66 29.07
C SER A 164 -7.40 0.56 29.48
N CYS A 165 -7.08 1.46 28.55
CA CYS A 165 -6.29 2.66 28.81
C CYS A 165 -7.16 3.73 29.47
N ASN A 166 -6.79 4.16 30.67
CA ASN A 166 -7.49 5.21 31.41
C ASN A 166 -6.88 6.59 31.22
N ARG A 167 -5.64 6.67 30.74
CA ARG A 167 -4.89 7.90 30.56
C ARG A 167 -4.40 8.03 29.13
N ARG A 168 -4.32 9.25 28.65
CA ARG A 168 -3.80 9.57 27.31
C ARG A 168 -2.37 9.08 27.10
N SER A 169 -1.53 9.11 28.14
CA SER A 169 -0.16 8.56 28.09
C SER A 169 -0.14 7.08 27.80
N GLU A 170 -1.04 6.30 28.41
CA GLU A 170 -1.15 4.84 28.20
C GLU A 170 -1.54 4.52 26.75
N VAL A 171 -2.47 5.31 26.18
CA VAL A 171 -2.85 5.21 24.76
C VAL A 171 -1.63 5.41 23.84
N TYR A 172 -0.86 6.45 24.11
CA TYR A 172 0.34 6.76 23.33
C TYR A 172 1.42 5.68 23.47
N GLU A 173 1.63 5.17 24.69
CA GLU A 173 2.56 4.08 24.93
C GLU A 173 2.14 2.80 24.23
N ARG A 174 0.85 2.43 24.28
CA ARG A 174 0.36 1.22 23.58
C ARG A 174 0.59 1.31 22.07
N ILE A 175 0.26 2.46 21.45
CA ILE A 175 0.47 2.68 20.02
C ILE A 175 1.96 2.68 19.67
N ARG A 176 2.81 3.31 20.47
CA ARG A 176 4.26 3.37 20.21
C ARG A 176 4.93 2.01 20.35
N ASN A 177 4.55 1.24 21.35
CA ASN A 177 5.16 -0.05 21.67
C ASN A 177 4.69 -1.17 20.74
N CYS A 178 3.48 -1.09 20.18
CA CYS A 178 3.03 -2.05 19.18
C CYS A 178 3.82 -1.86 17.88
N ARG A 179 4.57 -2.87 17.47
CA ARG A 179 5.50 -2.78 16.33
C ARG A 179 4.83 -2.91 14.97
N ILE A 180 3.63 -3.46 14.91
CA ILE A 180 2.90 -3.72 13.67
C ILE A 180 1.54 -3.03 13.74
N ILE A 181 1.29 -2.12 12.81
CA ILE A 181 -0.02 -1.49 12.60
C ILE A 181 -0.58 -1.98 11.26
N VAL A 182 -1.84 -2.38 11.25
CA VAL A 182 -2.51 -2.93 10.05
C VAL A 182 -3.79 -2.15 9.77
N GLY A 183 -4.10 -1.86 8.52
CA GLY A 183 -5.35 -1.20 8.16
C GLY A 183 -5.56 -1.04 6.67
N THR A 184 -6.72 -0.53 6.29
CA THR A 184 -6.92 -0.10 4.91
C THR A 184 -6.24 1.25 4.66
N VAL A 185 -5.87 1.52 3.40
CA VAL A 185 -5.33 2.84 3.00
C VAL A 185 -6.29 3.95 3.43
N ALA A 186 -7.60 3.76 3.25
CA ALA A 186 -8.60 4.75 3.64
C ALA A 186 -8.65 4.98 5.17
N ALA A 187 -8.59 3.90 5.98
CA ALA A 187 -8.63 4.01 7.44
C ALA A 187 -7.39 4.72 7.99
N ILE A 188 -6.21 4.42 7.44
CA ILE A 188 -4.95 5.06 7.86
C ILE A 188 -4.87 6.51 7.37
N SER A 189 -5.29 6.81 6.13
CA SER A 189 -5.36 8.19 5.63
C SER A 189 -6.28 9.09 6.46
N GLY A 190 -7.31 8.49 7.09
CA GLY A 190 -8.20 9.20 8.02
C GLY A 190 -7.61 9.49 9.40
N LYS A 191 -6.41 8.98 9.70
CA LYS A 191 -5.75 9.12 11.02
C LYS A 191 -4.32 9.69 10.88
N PRO A 192 -4.14 10.90 10.35
CA PRO A 192 -2.81 11.50 10.12
C PRO A 192 -2.02 11.70 11.42
N GLU A 193 -2.69 11.76 12.57
CA GLU A 193 -2.04 11.82 13.89
C GLU A 193 -1.20 10.58 14.19
N LEU A 194 -1.50 9.43 13.60
CA LEU A 194 -0.70 8.22 13.75
C LEU A 194 0.76 8.46 13.35
N PHE A 195 0.98 9.17 12.25
CA PHE A 195 2.32 9.49 11.75
C PHE A 195 3.07 10.52 12.60
N ARG A 196 2.37 11.32 13.41
CA ARG A 196 2.99 12.21 14.40
C ARG A 196 3.43 11.44 15.65
N LEU A 197 2.68 10.39 16.01
CA LEU A 197 2.95 9.57 17.19
C LEU A 197 4.02 8.51 16.96
N LYS A 198 4.13 8.02 15.71
CA LYS A 198 4.90 6.84 15.37
C LYS A 198 5.60 6.98 14.03
N HIS A 199 6.87 6.62 14.02
CA HIS A 199 7.66 6.43 12.81
C HIS A 199 7.58 4.97 12.37
N PHE A 200 7.66 4.71 11.06
CA PHE A 200 7.67 3.38 10.48
C PHE A 200 8.92 3.18 9.61
N ASP A 201 9.67 2.13 9.90
CA ASP A 201 10.83 1.75 9.08
C ASP A 201 10.41 1.25 7.70
N VAL A 202 9.24 0.59 7.64
CA VAL A 202 8.68 0.10 6.39
C VAL A 202 7.15 0.14 6.37
N ALA A 203 6.59 0.57 5.24
CA ALA A 203 5.18 0.35 4.90
C ALA A 203 5.09 -0.72 3.80
N ILE A 204 4.32 -1.79 4.03
CA ILE A 204 4.05 -2.83 3.04
C ILE A 204 2.59 -2.70 2.62
N ILE A 205 2.37 -2.44 1.34
CA ILE A 205 1.04 -2.21 0.76
C ILE A 205 0.70 -3.36 -0.17
N ASP A 206 -0.26 -4.19 0.24
CA ASP A 206 -0.79 -5.28 -0.58
C ASP A 206 -1.92 -4.80 -1.49
N GLU A 207 -2.11 -5.45 -2.62
CA GLU A 207 -3.05 -5.07 -3.68
C GLU A 207 -2.84 -3.61 -4.16
N ALA A 208 -1.58 -3.17 -4.23
CA ALA A 208 -1.22 -1.78 -4.52
C ALA A 208 -1.65 -1.30 -5.92
N THR A 209 -1.92 -2.21 -6.86
CA THR A 209 -2.45 -1.91 -8.19
C THR A 209 -3.92 -1.47 -8.20
N GLN A 210 -4.66 -1.73 -7.12
CA GLN A 210 -6.05 -1.31 -6.96
C GLN A 210 -6.19 0.08 -6.32
N ILE A 211 -5.08 0.71 -5.95
CA ILE A 211 -5.05 1.99 -5.22
C ILE A 211 -4.59 3.09 -6.17
N LEU A 212 -5.39 4.13 -6.32
CA LEU A 212 -5.00 5.31 -7.10
C LEU A 212 -3.81 6.01 -6.45
N GLU A 213 -2.89 6.49 -7.27
CA GLU A 213 -1.66 7.13 -6.79
C GLU A 213 -1.90 8.22 -5.74
N PRO A 214 -2.84 9.19 -5.91
CA PRO A 214 -3.08 10.23 -4.92
C PRO A 214 -3.47 9.72 -3.53
N GLN A 215 -4.11 8.56 -3.44
CA GLN A 215 -4.48 7.96 -2.15
C GLN A 215 -3.26 7.47 -1.37
N LEU A 216 -2.24 6.94 -2.07
CA LEU A 216 -0.99 6.50 -1.42
C LEU A 216 -0.08 7.68 -1.08
N LEU A 217 -0.07 8.75 -1.87
CA LEU A 217 0.80 9.90 -1.64
C LEU A 217 0.61 10.50 -0.25
N GLY A 218 -0.61 10.55 0.27
CA GLY A 218 -0.90 11.06 1.61
C GLY A 218 -0.20 10.29 2.72
N ILE A 219 -0.05 8.99 2.55
CA ILE A 219 0.63 8.10 3.49
C ILE A 219 2.15 8.15 3.26
N LEU A 220 2.60 7.96 2.03
CA LEU A 220 4.03 7.87 1.70
C LEU A 220 4.78 9.20 1.88
N CYS A 221 4.07 10.32 1.87
CA CYS A 221 4.59 11.66 2.12
C CYS A 221 4.25 12.18 3.53
N ALA A 222 3.67 11.35 4.40
CA ALA A 222 3.38 11.73 5.78
C ALA A 222 4.65 12.13 6.53
N ARG A 223 4.51 13.09 7.45
CA ARG A 223 5.61 13.59 8.27
C ARG A 223 5.37 13.34 9.74
N GLY A 224 6.43 12.99 10.43
CA GLY A 224 6.48 12.93 11.88
C GLY A 224 6.39 14.32 12.54
N GLU A 225 6.30 14.32 13.84
CA GLU A 225 6.29 15.56 14.65
C GLU A 225 7.59 16.36 14.48
N ASP A 226 8.71 15.67 14.22
CA ASP A 226 10.03 16.27 13.94
C ASP A 226 10.18 16.83 12.51
N GLY A 227 9.14 16.75 11.69
CA GLY A 227 9.12 17.20 10.30
C GLY A 227 9.85 16.29 9.31
N LYS A 228 10.39 15.15 9.78
CA LYS A 228 10.97 14.13 8.89
C LYS A 228 9.89 13.26 8.28
N ASP A 229 10.27 12.45 7.27
CA ASP A 229 9.37 11.46 6.70
C ASP A 229 8.97 10.46 7.79
N ALA A 230 7.68 10.18 7.91
CA ALA A 230 7.18 9.25 8.91
C ALA A 230 7.35 7.78 8.50
N ILE A 231 7.70 7.53 7.25
CA ILE A 231 7.96 6.20 6.68
C ILE A 231 9.30 6.27 5.96
N ASP A 232 10.26 5.40 6.30
CA ASP A 232 11.56 5.39 5.64
C ASP A 232 11.47 4.81 4.24
N LYS A 233 10.94 3.59 4.12
CA LYS A 233 10.78 2.89 2.85
C LYS A 233 9.42 2.21 2.71
N PHE A 234 9.08 1.85 1.48
CA PHE A 234 7.83 1.15 1.22
C PHE A 234 8.00 -0.04 0.26
N VAL A 235 7.16 -1.04 0.46
CA VAL A 235 7.03 -2.20 -0.43
C VAL A 235 5.63 -2.17 -1.02
N LEU A 236 5.53 -2.19 -2.34
CA LEU A 236 4.26 -2.31 -3.04
C LEU A 236 4.14 -3.74 -3.60
N ILE A 237 3.07 -4.43 -3.23
CA ILE A 237 2.76 -5.77 -3.71
C ILE A 237 1.53 -5.66 -4.59
N GLY A 238 1.58 -6.18 -5.80
CA GLY A 238 0.46 -6.10 -6.72
C GLY A 238 0.63 -6.90 -7.99
N ASP A 239 -0.33 -6.77 -8.89
CA ASP A 239 -0.30 -7.39 -10.21
C ASP A 239 -1.01 -6.48 -11.22
N HIS A 240 -0.23 -5.80 -12.02
CA HIS A 240 -0.72 -4.85 -13.04
C HIS A 240 -1.49 -5.51 -14.19
N LYS A 241 -1.55 -6.84 -14.23
CA LYS A 241 -2.34 -7.61 -15.20
C LYS A 241 -3.67 -8.09 -14.65
N GLN A 242 -3.94 -7.82 -13.37
CA GLN A 242 -5.24 -8.01 -12.74
C GLN A 242 -6.10 -6.73 -12.84
N LEU A 243 -7.25 -6.74 -12.17
CA LEU A 243 -8.17 -5.60 -12.19
C LEU A 243 -7.49 -4.34 -11.65
N PRO A 244 -7.52 -3.23 -12.41
CA PRO A 244 -6.98 -1.95 -11.96
C PRO A 244 -7.87 -1.29 -10.91
N ALA A 245 -7.45 -0.14 -10.41
CA ALA A 245 -8.28 0.73 -9.59
C ALA A 245 -9.58 1.11 -10.32
N VAL A 246 -10.68 1.16 -9.58
CA VAL A 246 -11.99 1.56 -10.12
C VAL A 246 -12.02 3.09 -10.29
N VAL A 247 -12.25 3.54 -11.50
CA VAL A 247 -12.39 4.95 -11.85
C VAL A 247 -13.68 5.19 -12.65
N GLN A 248 -14.26 6.37 -12.51
CA GLN A 248 -15.50 6.73 -13.23
C GLN A 248 -15.21 7.25 -14.64
N GLN A 249 -14.03 7.86 -14.87
CA GLN A 249 -13.64 8.37 -16.17
C GLN A 249 -13.31 7.23 -17.14
N ASN A 250 -13.65 7.43 -18.41
CA ASN A 250 -13.20 6.54 -19.46
C ASN A 250 -11.69 6.73 -19.75
N THR A 251 -11.11 5.82 -20.54
CA THR A 251 -9.67 5.84 -20.83
C THR A 251 -9.21 7.10 -21.55
N GLU A 252 -10.03 7.69 -22.40
CA GLU A 252 -9.70 8.91 -23.15
C GLU A 252 -9.69 10.15 -22.24
N GLN A 253 -10.66 10.24 -21.32
CA GLN A 253 -10.75 11.36 -20.35
C GLN A 253 -9.61 11.37 -19.34
N SER A 254 -9.02 10.23 -19.07
CA SER A 254 -7.91 10.08 -18.12
C SER A 254 -6.54 9.98 -18.78
N ALA A 255 -6.47 10.01 -20.13
CA ALA A 255 -5.21 9.94 -20.87
C ALA A 255 -4.35 11.20 -20.65
N ILE A 256 -3.03 11.00 -20.59
CA ILE A 256 -2.04 12.06 -20.42
C ILE A 256 -1.36 12.33 -21.75
N TYR A 257 -1.24 13.61 -22.10
CA TYR A 257 -0.59 14.09 -23.32
C TYR A 257 0.57 15.06 -23.02
N ASP A 258 0.73 15.48 -21.77
CA ASP A 258 1.82 16.36 -21.35
C ASP A 258 3.15 15.59 -21.32
N GLU A 259 4.14 16.06 -22.06
CA GLU A 259 5.44 15.41 -22.18
C GLU A 259 6.18 15.29 -20.84
N SER A 260 6.03 16.26 -19.95
CA SER A 260 6.65 16.24 -18.64
C SER A 260 6.08 15.12 -17.75
N LEU A 261 4.78 14.89 -17.83
CA LEU A 261 4.11 13.80 -17.11
C LEU A 261 4.39 12.44 -17.75
N LEU A 262 4.46 12.35 -19.07
CA LEU A 262 4.86 11.13 -19.77
C LEU A 262 6.30 10.74 -19.43
N SER A 263 7.21 11.71 -19.26
CA SER A 263 8.62 11.47 -18.93
C SER A 263 8.83 10.81 -17.57
N ILE A 264 7.90 10.96 -16.62
CA ILE A 264 7.92 10.29 -15.32
C ILE A 264 7.13 8.95 -15.32
N GLY A 265 6.70 8.48 -16.49
CA GLY A 265 5.95 7.24 -16.67
C GLY A 265 4.46 7.33 -16.38
N LEU A 266 3.88 8.52 -16.19
CA LEU A 266 2.45 8.73 -16.01
C LEU A 266 1.77 8.80 -17.38
N THR A 267 1.11 7.72 -17.79
CA THR A 267 0.46 7.60 -19.10
C THR A 267 -1.06 7.80 -19.02
N ASN A 268 -1.61 7.52 -17.85
CA ASN A 268 -3.05 7.67 -17.61
C ASN A 268 -3.29 7.95 -16.12
N LEU A 269 -4.26 8.81 -15.79
CA LEU A 269 -4.58 9.16 -14.39
C LEU A 269 -5.20 8.01 -13.60
N LYS A 270 -5.64 6.94 -14.26
CA LYS A 270 -6.12 5.71 -13.62
C LYS A 270 -4.99 4.76 -13.22
N ASP A 271 -3.76 5.01 -13.70
CA ASP A 271 -2.62 4.17 -13.37
C ASP A 271 -2.29 4.26 -11.88
N SER A 272 -2.00 3.13 -11.27
CA SER A 272 -1.52 3.10 -9.89
C SER A 272 -0.06 3.55 -9.79
N LEU A 273 0.35 4.00 -8.61
CA LEU A 273 1.76 4.28 -8.33
C LEU A 273 2.64 3.04 -8.61
N PHE A 274 2.10 1.83 -8.31
CA PHE A 274 2.80 0.57 -8.59
C PHE A 274 3.14 0.44 -10.08
N GLU A 275 2.16 0.63 -10.97
CA GLU A 275 2.36 0.50 -12.42
C GLU A 275 3.36 1.52 -12.96
N ARG A 276 3.24 2.76 -12.51
CA ARG A 276 4.14 3.83 -12.94
C ARG A 276 5.59 3.57 -12.50
N LEU A 277 5.82 3.22 -11.25
CA LEU A 277 7.16 2.88 -10.76
C LEU A 277 7.69 1.60 -11.43
N TYR A 278 6.84 0.61 -11.67
CA TYR A 278 7.25 -0.63 -12.35
C TYR A 278 7.72 -0.37 -13.77
N ARG A 279 7.00 0.43 -14.58
CA ARG A 279 7.45 0.84 -15.93
C ARG A 279 8.84 1.49 -15.89
N ASN A 280 9.05 2.37 -14.93
CA ASN A 280 10.34 3.05 -14.79
C ASN A 280 11.46 2.11 -14.33
N CYS A 281 11.19 1.17 -13.43
CA CYS A 281 12.15 0.16 -13.00
C CYS A 281 12.54 -0.79 -14.14
N THR A 282 11.59 -1.29 -14.93
CA THR A 282 11.87 -2.19 -16.05
C THR A 282 12.67 -1.51 -17.16
N ALA A 283 12.41 -0.24 -17.41
CA ALA A 283 13.16 0.54 -18.40
C ALA A 283 14.65 0.73 -18.03
N THR A 284 15.00 0.68 -16.74
CA THR A 284 16.35 0.96 -16.22
C THR A 284 17.08 -0.26 -15.67
N VAL A 285 16.53 -1.47 -15.79
CA VAL A 285 17.08 -2.74 -15.23
C VAL A 285 17.36 -2.60 -13.72
N HIS A 286 16.37 -2.20 -12.97
CA HIS A 286 16.55 -1.87 -11.56
C HIS A 286 16.37 -3.10 -10.65
N ARG A 287 17.14 -3.15 -9.54
CA ARG A 287 17.09 -4.21 -8.51
C ARG A 287 15.89 -4.07 -7.55
N SER A 288 15.07 -3.03 -7.71
CA SER A 288 13.98 -2.69 -6.80
C SER A 288 12.66 -3.39 -7.11
N TYR A 289 12.67 -4.44 -7.93
CA TYR A 289 11.50 -5.26 -8.16
C TYR A 289 11.84 -6.74 -8.29
N ASP A 290 10.86 -7.59 -8.06
CA ASP A 290 10.92 -9.03 -8.33
C ASP A 290 9.52 -9.55 -8.67
N MET A 291 9.44 -10.77 -9.18
CA MET A 291 8.19 -11.42 -9.55
C MET A 291 8.09 -12.84 -8.99
N LEU A 292 6.94 -13.17 -8.44
CA LEU A 292 6.60 -14.54 -8.06
C LEU A 292 6.21 -15.34 -9.31
N CYS A 293 6.93 -16.41 -9.58
CA CYS A 293 6.76 -17.21 -10.80
C CYS A 293 6.05 -18.57 -10.58
N ARG A 294 5.82 -18.97 -9.31
CA ARG A 294 5.22 -20.27 -8.99
C ARG A 294 3.85 -20.07 -8.38
N GLN A 295 2.82 -20.64 -8.96
CA GLN A 295 1.48 -20.63 -8.41
C GLN A 295 1.12 -21.98 -7.75
N GLY A 296 0.33 -21.94 -6.65
CA GLY A 296 -0.11 -23.12 -5.91
C GLY A 296 -1.62 -23.18 -5.66
N ARG A 297 -2.41 -22.28 -6.27
CA ARG A 297 -3.86 -22.16 -6.03
C ARG A 297 -4.71 -22.90 -7.06
N MET A 298 -4.35 -22.77 -8.33
CA MET A 298 -5.17 -23.24 -9.46
C MET A 298 -4.64 -24.58 -10.00
N HIS A 299 -5.56 -25.43 -10.49
CA HIS A 299 -5.17 -26.58 -11.27
C HIS A 299 -4.33 -26.15 -12.49
N PRO A 300 -3.29 -26.90 -12.90
CA PRO A 300 -2.41 -26.51 -14.00
C PRO A 300 -3.14 -26.15 -15.30
N GLU A 301 -4.19 -26.88 -15.68
CA GLU A 301 -4.98 -26.61 -16.88
C GLU A 301 -5.72 -25.26 -16.80
N VAL A 302 -6.25 -24.89 -15.62
CA VAL A 302 -6.91 -23.59 -15.40
C VAL A 302 -5.89 -22.47 -15.45
N ALA A 303 -4.71 -22.68 -14.87
CA ALA A 303 -3.62 -21.71 -14.86
C ALA A 303 -3.03 -21.49 -16.26
N LEU A 304 -3.05 -22.51 -17.13
CA LEU A 304 -2.42 -22.49 -18.43
C LEU A 304 -2.93 -21.36 -19.33
N PHE A 305 -4.26 -21.12 -19.33
CA PHE A 305 -4.85 -20.03 -20.11
C PHE A 305 -4.32 -18.67 -19.63
N ALA A 306 -4.43 -18.39 -18.34
CA ALA A 306 -3.97 -17.13 -17.76
C ALA A 306 -2.45 -16.93 -17.98
N ASN A 307 -1.66 -17.98 -17.79
CA ASN A 307 -0.22 -17.92 -17.98
C ASN A 307 0.15 -17.56 -19.42
N ARG A 308 -0.44 -18.24 -20.40
CA ARG A 308 -0.16 -17.98 -21.83
C ARG A 308 -0.65 -16.61 -22.28
N ALA A 309 -1.86 -16.21 -21.83
CA ALA A 309 -2.46 -14.96 -22.28
C ALA A 309 -1.80 -13.71 -21.67
N PHE A 310 -1.33 -13.80 -20.41
CA PHE A 310 -0.92 -12.61 -19.65
C PHE A 310 0.49 -12.66 -19.07
N TYR A 311 1.08 -13.86 -18.83
CA TYR A 311 2.34 -13.98 -18.09
C TYR A 311 3.49 -14.62 -18.87
N GLY A 312 3.30 -14.86 -20.15
CA GLY A 312 4.37 -15.33 -21.05
C GLY A 312 4.64 -16.85 -21.01
N GLY A 313 3.73 -17.61 -20.42
CA GLY A 313 3.78 -19.08 -20.39
C GLY A 313 4.13 -19.66 -19.04
#